data_6dfdea29ccb3a14edc4c986dd42afe17
#
_entry.id   6dfdea29ccb3a14edc4c986dd42afe17
#
_cell.length_a   1.000
_cell.length_b   1.000
_cell.length_c   1.000
_cell.angle_alpha   90.00
_cell.angle_beta   90.00
_cell.angle_gamma   90.00
#
_symmetry.space_group_name_H-M   'P 1'
#
loop_
_entity.id
_entity.type
_entity.pdbx_description
1 polymer ?
#
loop_
_entity_poly.entity_id
_entity_poly.type
_entity_poly.pdbx_seq_one_letter_code
_entity_poly.pdbx_strand_id
1 'polypeptide(L)'
;MDRRTLIVTGLVTLGTAAVAHGQTSSRSLPPARPAGSVPPPPPPPPPEEPPAEAPRSPNLQPAYPADNGRAETYSEDEIVNSVSDFMGVTAESAGAAVERIFAKNGRPTAYIAGTEASGALGIGARYGKGLMYMKNRQPIEVYWQGPSIGFDTGGNASRVFTLCYNLEDPNQIFQRFPGVEGTAYFIAGIGVNYQEASGITLAPMRAGVGFRLGANVGYLAYTRRRNILPF
;
A
#
# COMPACT_ATOMS: atom_id res chain seq x y z
N MET A 1 -42.87 -18.28 -39.66
CA MET A 1 -43.82 -17.24 -39.24
C MET A 1 -43.28 -16.68 -37.95
N ASP A 2 -42.80 -15.47 -37.73
CA ASP A 2 -42.41 -14.31 -38.50
C ASP A 2 -41.16 -13.70 -37.84
N ARG A 3 -40.21 -13.33 -38.66
CA ARG A 3 -39.01 -12.58 -38.29
C ARG A 3 -39.40 -11.11 -38.21
N ARG A 4 -39.18 -10.44 -37.06
CA ARG A 4 -39.20 -8.99 -37.00
C ARG A 4 -37.82 -8.46 -36.62
N THR A 5 -37.15 -8.03 -37.67
CA THR A 5 -35.91 -7.26 -37.65
C THR A 5 -36.23 -5.85 -37.16
N LEU A 6 -35.61 -5.41 -36.07
CA LEU A 6 -35.65 -4.02 -35.60
C LEU A 6 -34.34 -3.37 -35.95
N ILE A 7 -34.39 -2.54 -37.01
CA ILE A 7 -33.30 -1.65 -37.42
C ILE A 7 -33.40 -0.39 -36.55
N VAL A 8 -32.45 -0.14 -35.71
CA VAL A 8 -32.31 1.15 -35.01
C VAL A 8 -31.34 2.01 -35.80
N THR A 9 -31.89 3.00 -36.49
CA THR A 9 -31.15 4.04 -37.23
C THR A 9 -30.65 5.08 -36.20
N GLY A 10 -29.34 5.09 -35.92
CA GLY A 10 -28.72 6.11 -35.11
C GLY A 10 -28.50 7.39 -35.91
N LEU A 11 -29.12 8.47 -35.50
CA LEU A 11 -28.96 9.81 -36.05
C LEU A 11 -27.67 10.42 -35.52
N VAL A 12 -26.71 10.64 -36.42
CA VAL A 12 -25.45 11.39 -36.10
C VAL A 12 -25.77 12.88 -36.28
N THR A 13 -25.84 13.66 -35.22
CA THR A 13 -25.87 15.12 -35.26
C THR A 13 -24.45 15.66 -35.24
N LEU A 14 -24.02 16.22 -36.37
CA LEU A 14 -22.82 17.05 -36.45
C LEU A 14 -23.08 18.39 -35.73
N GLY A 15 -22.41 18.60 -34.60
CA GLY A 15 -22.36 19.89 -33.93
C GLY A 15 -21.32 20.79 -34.60
N THR A 16 -21.76 21.87 -35.20
CA THR A 16 -20.91 22.94 -35.74
C THR A 16 -20.30 23.74 -34.61
N ALA A 17 -18.98 23.74 -34.50
CA ALA A 17 -18.24 24.59 -33.57
C ALA A 17 -18.27 26.05 -34.05
N ALA A 18 -18.91 26.93 -33.27
CA ALA A 18 -18.83 28.34 -33.46
C ALA A 18 -17.49 28.88 -32.97
N VAL A 19 -16.70 29.45 -33.90
CA VAL A 19 -15.47 30.18 -33.59
C VAL A 19 -15.84 31.53 -33.02
N ALA A 20 -15.70 31.71 -31.72
CA ALA A 20 -15.82 33.02 -31.09
C ALA A 20 -14.53 33.82 -31.33
N HIS A 21 -14.63 34.88 -32.11
CA HIS A 21 -13.57 35.87 -32.25
C HIS A 21 -13.50 36.68 -30.95
N GLY A 22 -12.50 36.40 -30.12
CA GLY A 22 -12.16 37.20 -28.95
C GLY A 22 -11.50 38.50 -29.40
N GLN A 23 -12.18 39.64 -29.20
CA GLN A 23 -11.57 40.97 -29.34
C GLN A 23 -10.55 41.17 -28.22
N THR A 24 -9.29 41.29 -28.59
CA THR A 24 -8.20 41.70 -27.71
C THR A 24 -8.36 43.20 -27.41
N SER A 25 -8.97 43.55 -26.29
CA SER A 25 -8.90 44.90 -25.74
C SER A 25 -7.49 45.16 -25.21
N SER A 26 -6.74 45.97 -25.93
CA SER A 26 -5.45 46.48 -25.47
C SER A 26 -5.68 47.44 -24.29
N ARG A 27 -5.53 46.91 -23.08
CA ARG A 27 -5.53 47.72 -21.87
C ARG A 27 -4.14 48.33 -21.71
N SER A 28 -4.00 49.62 -22.00
CA SER A 28 -2.78 50.37 -21.76
C SER A 28 -2.40 50.31 -20.28
N LEU A 29 -1.20 49.83 -20.00
CA LEU A 29 -0.60 49.82 -18.67
C LEU A 29 -0.33 51.29 -18.22
N PRO A 30 -0.59 51.64 -16.96
CA PRO A 30 -0.22 52.94 -16.41
C PRO A 30 1.33 53.03 -16.37
N PRO A 31 1.88 54.28 -16.48
CA PRO A 31 3.32 54.50 -16.50
C PRO A 31 3.97 54.03 -15.21
N ALA A 32 5.13 53.39 -15.33
CA ALA A 32 5.93 52.91 -14.24
C ALA A 32 6.33 54.04 -13.28
N ARG A 33 6.07 53.88 -11.99
CA ARG A 33 6.60 54.76 -10.94
C ARG A 33 8.13 54.68 -10.92
N PRO A 34 8.83 55.78 -10.69
CA PRO A 34 10.27 55.74 -10.54
C PRO A 34 10.65 54.81 -9.36
N ALA A 35 11.68 54.03 -9.57
CA ALA A 35 12.24 53.10 -8.60
C ALA A 35 12.70 53.88 -7.35
N GLY A 36 11.95 53.77 -6.27
CA GLY A 36 12.45 54.18 -4.95
C GLY A 36 13.60 53.26 -4.57
N SER A 37 14.68 53.85 -4.08
CA SER A 37 15.84 53.16 -3.58
C SER A 37 15.43 52.08 -2.56
N VAL A 38 15.66 50.84 -2.88
CA VAL A 38 15.48 49.73 -1.96
C VAL A 38 16.55 49.86 -0.86
N PRO A 39 16.22 49.91 0.42
CA PRO A 39 17.19 49.92 1.48
C PRO A 39 18.03 48.59 1.41
N PRO A 40 19.32 48.63 1.76
CA PRO A 40 20.15 47.44 1.76
C PRO A 40 19.57 46.39 2.72
N PRO A 41 19.67 45.11 2.39
CA PRO A 41 19.17 44.04 3.27
C PRO A 41 19.92 44.08 4.62
N PRO A 42 19.25 43.73 5.71
CA PRO A 42 19.89 43.64 7.01
C PRO A 42 21.05 42.61 6.99
N PRO A 43 22.11 42.83 7.77
CA PRO A 43 23.18 41.85 7.85
C PRO A 43 22.68 40.49 8.31
N PRO A 44 23.29 39.39 7.84
CA PRO A 44 22.90 38.06 8.28
C PRO A 44 23.10 37.92 9.80
N PRO A 45 22.20 37.18 10.47
CA PRO A 45 22.39 36.90 11.89
C PRO A 45 23.72 36.15 12.11
N PRO A 46 24.37 36.37 13.30
CA PRO A 46 25.54 35.60 13.64
C PRO A 46 25.30 34.11 13.55
N PRO A 47 26.29 33.27 13.21
CA PRO A 47 26.14 31.84 13.22
C PRO A 47 25.64 31.40 14.61
N GLU A 48 24.51 30.70 14.65
CA GLU A 48 24.05 30.05 15.87
C GLU A 48 25.14 29.05 16.31
N GLU A 49 25.66 29.22 17.51
CA GLU A 49 26.51 28.21 18.14
C GLU A 49 25.74 26.91 18.21
N PRO A 50 26.33 25.74 17.82
CA PRO A 50 25.64 24.47 17.93
C PRO A 50 25.18 24.27 19.38
N PRO A 51 23.96 23.78 19.62
CA PRO A 51 23.46 23.52 20.96
C PRO A 51 24.49 22.67 21.72
N ALA A 52 24.85 23.08 22.91
CA ALA A 52 25.72 22.31 23.79
C ALA A 52 25.16 20.87 23.89
N GLU A 53 25.99 19.89 23.55
CA GLU A 53 25.62 18.47 23.69
C GLU A 53 25.14 18.25 25.13
N ALA A 54 23.84 17.89 25.24
CA ALA A 54 23.29 17.42 26.50
C ALA A 54 24.13 16.22 26.99
N PRO A 55 24.42 16.10 28.28
CA PRO A 55 25.20 14.99 28.82
C PRO A 55 24.56 13.67 28.36
N ARG A 56 25.34 12.86 27.65
CA ARG A 56 24.93 11.53 27.21
C ARG A 56 24.60 10.73 28.46
N SER A 57 23.33 10.49 28.67
CA SER A 57 22.86 9.52 29.66
C SER A 57 23.58 8.18 29.40
N PRO A 58 24.09 7.51 30.46
CA PRO A 58 24.68 6.20 30.27
C PRO A 58 23.65 5.32 29.58
N ASN A 59 24.07 4.71 28.46
CA ASN A 59 23.30 3.83 27.60
C ASN A 59 22.70 2.69 28.43
N LEU A 60 21.50 2.92 28.99
CA LEU A 60 20.62 1.86 29.47
C LEU A 60 19.99 1.26 28.23
N GLN A 61 20.76 0.43 27.52
CA GLN A 61 20.16 -0.56 26.63
C GLN A 61 19.24 -1.39 27.54
N PRO A 62 17.93 -1.41 27.25
CA PRO A 62 17.09 -2.39 27.90
C PRO A 62 17.72 -3.75 27.59
N ALA A 63 18.11 -4.50 28.63
CA ALA A 63 18.52 -5.88 28.48
C ALA A 63 17.33 -6.63 27.89
N TYR A 64 17.34 -6.83 26.57
CA TYR A 64 16.38 -7.72 25.93
C TYR A 64 16.60 -9.11 26.54
N PRO A 65 15.52 -9.78 27.01
CA PRO A 65 15.63 -11.15 27.48
C PRO A 65 16.32 -11.96 26.41
N ALA A 66 17.25 -12.82 26.79
CA ALA A 66 17.91 -13.73 25.85
C ALA A 66 16.83 -14.44 25.02
N ASP A 67 16.89 -14.19 23.72
CA ASP A 67 15.99 -14.79 22.73
C ASP A 67 16.14 -16.31 22.82
N ASN A 68 15.11 -17.00 23.29
CA ASN A 68 15.06 -18.47 23.34
C ASN A 68 14.90 -19.09 21.93
N GLY A 69 15.31 -18.39 20.88
CA GLY A 69 15.33 -18.86 19.49
C GLY A 69 13.97 -18.95 18.82
N ARG A 70 12.87 -18.63 19.50
CA ARG A 70 11.53 -18.62 18.93
C ARG A 70 11.02 -17.19 18.79
N ALA A 71 10.60 -16.83 17.59
CA ALA A 71 10.03 -15.51 17.34
C ALA A 71 8.81 -15.26 18.24
N GLU A 72 8.79 -14.12 18.91
CA GLU A 72 7.62 -13.69 19.68
C GLU A 72 6.43 -13.43 18.76
N THR A 73 5.23 -13.75 19.23
CA THR A 73 3.99 -13.63 18.46
C THR A 73 3.16 -12.42 18.90
N TYR A 74 2.38 -11.88 17.97
CA TYR A 74 1.43 -10.82 18.24
C TYR A 74 0.10 -11.37 18.79
N SER A 75 -0.52 -10.64 19.71
CA SER A 75 -1.87 -10.96 20.19
C SER A 75 -2.92 -10.52 19.16
N GLU A 76 -4.14 -11.01 19.32
CA GLU A 76 -5.26 -10.66 18.46
C GLU A 76 -5.58 -9.16 18.55
N ASP A 77 -5.66 -8.60 19.76
CA ASP A 77 -5.92 -7.18 19.99
C ASP A 77 -4.86 -6.27 19.35
N GLU A 78 -3.57 -6.64 19.46
CA GLU A 78 -2.47 -5.90 18.81
C GLU A 78 -2.66 -5.86 17.30
N ILE A 79 -3.07 -6.97 16.70
CA ILE A 79 -3.29 -7.06 15.26
C ILE A 79 -4.57 -6.32 14.84
N VAL A 80 -5.68 -6.48 15.57
CA VAL A 80 -6.94 -5.78 15.29
C VAL A 80 -6.72 -4.27 15.26
N ASN A 81 -6.05 -3.73 16.28
CA ASN A 81 -5.74 -2.30 16.34
C ASN A 81 -4.85 -1.87 15.17
N SER A 82 -3.78 -2.62 14.90
CA SER A 82 -2.85 -2.31 13.79
C SER A 82 -3.55 -2.35 12.42
N VAL A 83 -4.44 -3.31 12.20
CA VAL A 83 -5.22 -3.45 10.95
C VAL A 83 -6.20 -2.29 10.81
N SER A 84 -6.98 -1.99 11.86
CA SER A 84 -7.96 -0.91 11.88
C SER A 84 -7.30 0.44 11.56
N ASP A 85 -6.24 0.77 12.28
CA ASP A 85 -5.51 2.04 12.12
C ASP A 85 -4.87 2.16 10.74
N PHE A 86 -4.17 1.11 10.31
CA PHE A 86 -3.46 1.16 9.05
C PHE A 86 -4.39 1.11 7.83
N MET A 87 -5.37 0.23 7.84
CA MET A 87 -6.26 0.05 6.68
C MET A 87 -7.39 1.08 6.65
N GLY A 88 -7.68 1.76 7.76
CA GLY A 88 -8.77 2.72 7.88
C GLY A 88 -10.15 2.02 7.82
N VAL A 89 -10.25 0.84 8.38
CA VAL A 89 -11.49 0.07 8.55
C VAL A 89 -11.96 0.14 10.00
N THR A 90 -13.22 -0.21 10.26
CA THR A 90 -13.72 -0.24 11.64
C THR A 90 -13.07 -1.39 12.44
N ALA A 91 -13.00 -1.23 13.75
CA ALA A 91 -12.46 -2.27 14.63
C ALA A 91 -13.25 -3.59 14.53
N GLU A 92 -14.58 -3.51 14.31
CA GLU A 92 -15.40 -4.70 14.09
C GLU A 92 -15.04 -5.42 12.78
N SER A 93 -14.82 -4.67 11.70
CA SER A 93 -14.39 -5.25 10.42
C SER A 93 -13.02 -5.89 10.51
N ALA A 94 -12.08 -5.22 11.18
CA ALA A 94 -10.74 -5.74 11.45
C ALA A 94 -10.83 -7.00 12.33
N GLY A 95 -11.60 -6.95 13.43
CA GLY A 95 -11.82 -8.06 14.37
C GLY A 95 -12.35 -9.30 13.67
N ALA A 96 -13.43 -9.17 12.90
CA ALA A 96 -14.02 -10.29 12.18
C ALA A 96 -13.03 -10.97 11.20
N ALA A 97 -12.20 -10.19 10.53
CA ALA A 97 -11.19 -10.74 9.60
C ALA A 97 -10.05 -11.42 10.38
N VAL A 98 -9.54 -10.77 11.43
CA VAL A 98 -8.42 -11.26 12.24
C VAL A 98 -8.81 -12.52 13.01
N GLU A 99 -9.96 -12.54 13.67
CA GLU A 99 -10.49 -13.72 14.39
C GLU A 99 -10.49 -14.95 13.49
N ARG A 100 -11.02 -14.83 12.27
CA ARG A 100 -11.05 -15.95 11.32
C ARG A 100 -9.67 -16.43 10.92
N ILE A 101 -8.71 -15.51 10.75
CA ILE A 101 -7.33 -15.87 10.40
C ILE A 101 -6.65 -16.54 11.60
N PHE A 102 -6.84 -16.00 12.80
CA PHE A 102 -6.28 -16.54 14.06
C PHE A 102 -6.83 -17.94 14.38
N ALA A 103 -8.13 -18.15 14.19
CA ALA A 103 -8.74 -19.47 14.38
C ALA A 103 -8.10 -20.55 13.49
N LYS A 104 -7.60 -20.18 12.32
CA LYS A 104 -6.97 -21.13 11.39
C LYS A 104 -5.46 -21.27 11.58
N ASN A 105 -4.76 -20.17 11.86
CA ASN A 105 -3.29 -20.13 11.80
C ASN A 105 -2.64 -19.79 13.16
N GLY A 106 -3.43 -19.46 14.18
CA GLY A 106 -2.91 -19.00 15.46
C GLY A 106 -2.34 -17.60 15.42
N ARG A 107 -1.31 -17.34 16.20
CA ARG A 107 -0.68 -16.03 16.39
C ARG A 107 0.42 -15.79 15.38
N PRO A 108 0.43 -14.65 14.66
CA PRO A 108 1.49 -14.35 13.71
C PRO A 108 2.80 -13.96 14.42
N THR A 109 3.92 -14.30 13.80
CA THR A 109 5.26 -13.93 14.25
C THR A 109 5.71 -12.57 13.69
N ALA A 110 5.09 -12.13 12.61
CA ALA A 110 5.34 -10.83 11.98
C ALA A 110 4.11 -10.31 11.25
N TYR A 111 4.11 -9.03 10.91
CA TYR A 111 3.17 -8.47 9.95
C TYR A 111 3.85 -7.46 9.02
N ILE A 112 3.26 -7.26 7.85
CA ILE A 112 3.72 -6.27 6.86
C ILE A 112 2.58 -5.29 6.63
N ALA A 113 2.86 -3.99 6.79
CA ALA A 113 1.94 -2.91 6.47
C ALA A 113 2.49 -2.11 5.30
N GLY A 114 1.71 -1.96 4.22
CA GLY A 114 2.20 -1.30 3.03
C GLY A 114 1.13 -1.00 1.98
N THR A 115 1.55 -0.50 0.85
CA THR A 115 0.69 -0.12 -0.27
C THR A 115 1.03 -0.95 -1.49
N GLU A 116 0.00 -1.30 -2.25
CA GLU A 116 0.08 -2.09 -3.47
C GLU A 116 -0.64 -1.36 -4.60
N ALA A 117 -0.01 -1.27 -5.75
CA ALA A 117 -0.63 -0.85 -6.98
C ALA A 117 -0.73 -2.07 -7.92
N SER A 118 -1.87 -2.24 -8.56
CA SER A 118 -2.08 -3.26 -9.57
C SER A 118 -2.67 -2.65 -10.83
N GLY A 119 -2.28 -3.18 -11.97
CA GLY A 119 -2.87 -2.83 -13.26
C GLY A 119 -2.95 -4.08 -14.13
N ALA A 120 -4.14 -4.34 -14.68
CA ALA A 120 -4.37 -5.48 -15.56
C ALA A 120 -5.44 -5.15 -16.60
N LEU A 121 -5.16 -5.48 -17.85
CA LEU A 121 -6.14 -5.64 -18.94
C LEU A 121 -6.14 -7.12 -19.33
N GLY A 122 -6.81 -7.95 -18.50
CA GLY A 122 -6.72 -9.41 -18.58
C GLY A 122 -5.57 -9.96 -17.74
N ILE A 123 -4.34 -9.79 -18.17
CA ILE A 123 -3.11 -10.13 -17.45
C ILE A 123 -2.36 -8.82 -17.16
N GLY A 124 -1.85 -8.70 -15.96
CA GLY A 124 -1.11 -7.52 -15.51
C GLY A 124 -0.08 -7.84 -14.45
N ALA A 125 0.38 -6.79 -13.80
CA ALA A 125 1.35 -6.86 -12.73
C ALA A 125 0.85 -6.12 -11.49
N ARG A 126 1.33 -6.56 -10.35
CA ARG A 126 1.09 -5.95 -9.05
C ARG A 126 2.43 -5.67 -8.41
N TYR A 127 2.55 -4.48 -7.84
CA TYR A 127 3.75 -4.00 -7.16
C TYR A 127 3.37 -3.37 -5.83
N GLY A 128 4.11 -3.71 -4.80
CA GLY A 128 3.90 -3.13 -3.50
C GLY A 128 5.19 -2.85 -2.77
N LYS A 129 5.07 -2.02 -1.74
CA LYS A 129 6.12 -1.73 -0.77
C LYS A 129 5.52 -1.50 0.61
N GLY A 130 6.26 -1.87 1.64
CA GLY A 130 5.84 -1.67 3.02
C GLY A 130 6.96 -1.91 4.00
N LEU A 131 6.59 -1.88 5.27
CA LEU A 131 7.46 -2.22 6.38
C LEU A 131 6.99 -3.54 7.00
N MET A 132 7.93 -4.43 7.25
CA MET A 132 7.71 -5.64 8.02
C MET A 132 8.12 -5.42 9.47
N TYR A 133 7.23 -5.77 10.37
CA TYR A 133 7.38 -5.63 11.81
C TYR A 133 7.49 -7.00 12.45
N MET A 134 8.52 -7.19 13.27
CA MET A 134 8.70 -8.32 14.18
C MET A 134 8.94 -7.78 15.59
N LYS A 135 8.44 -8.48 16.61
CA LYS A 135 8.67 -8.06 17.99
C LYS A 135 10.18 -8.01 18.28
N ASN A 136 10.58 -6.99 19.05
CA ASN A 136 11.97 -6.78 19.48
C ASN A 136 13.00 -6.62 18.34
N ARG A 137 12.54 -6.29 17.14
CA ARG A 137 13.40 -6.03 15.97
C ARG A 137 13.04 -4.70 15.31
N GLN A 138 14.02 -4.07 14.68
CA GLN A 138 13.77 -2.89 13.86
C GLN A 138 12.95 -3.27 12.63
N PRO A 139 11.95 -2.46 12.26
CA PRO A 139 11.19 -2.68 11.03
C PRO A 139 12.10 -2.68 9.81
N ILE A 140 11.85 -3.57 8.87
CA ILE A 140 12.59 -3.64 7.62
C ILE A 140 11.69 -3.32 6.43
N GLU A 141 12.26 -2.62 5.44
CA GLU A 141 11.55 -2.33 4.20
C GLU A 141 11.49 -3.58 3.33
N VAL A 142 10.30 -3.85 2.81
CA VAL A 142 10.03 -4.98 1.93
C VAL A 142 9.29 -4.51 0.69
N TYR A 143 9.65 -5.07 -0.45
CA TYR A 143 8.98 -4.88 -1.73
C TYR A 143 8.39 -6.18 -2.17
N TRP A 144 7.25 -6.15 -2.85
CA TRP A 144 6.68 -7.35 -3.46
C TRP A 144 6.18 -7.07 -4.86
N GLN A 145 6.23 -8.08 -5.70
CA GLN A 145 5.71 -8.07 -7.04
C GLN A 145 5.18 -9.43 -7.44
N GLY A 146 4.27 -9.45 -8.39
CA GLY A 146 3.72 -10.68 -8.94
C GLY A 146 2.74 -10.44 -10.07
N PRO A 147 2.29 -11.50 -10.74
CA PRO A 147 1.25 -11.41 -11.74
C PRO A 147 -0.08 -10.97 -11.10
N SER A 148 -0.87 -10.28 -11.88
CA SER A 148 -2.24 -9.89 -11.56
C SER A 148 -3.15 -10.31 -12.70
N ILE A 149 -4.32 -10.86 -12.38
CA ILE A 149 -5.34 -11.19 -13.34
C ILE A 149 -6.58 -10.39 -13.01
N GLY A 150 -7.14 -9.70 -14.00
CA GLY A 150 -8.37 -8.92 -13.82
C GLY A 150 -8.47 -7.78 -14.82
N PHE A 151 -9.58 -7.06 -14.74
CA PHE A 151 -9.83 -5.84 -15.49
C PHE A 151 -9.81 -4.67 -14.51
N ASP A 152 -8.64 -4.26 -14.10
CA ASP A 152 -8.45 -3.08 -13.26
C ASP A 152 -7.65 -2.04 -14.04
N THR A 153 -8.35 -1.05 -14.57
CA THR A 153 -7.77 0.06 -15.33
C THR A 153 -7.43 1.25 -14.42
N GLY A 154 -7.69 1.13 -13.13
CA GLY A 154 -7.44 2.18 -12.16
C GLY A 154 -6.09 1.99 -11.47
N GLY A 155 -5.16 2.93 -11.67
CA GLY A 155 -3.88 2.98 -10.95
C GLY A 155 -4.02 3.34 -9.45
N ASN A 156 -5.04 2.83 -8.78
CA ASN A 156 -5.29 3.09 -7.38
C ASN A 156 -4.40 2.21 -6.51
N ALA A 157 -3.56 2.85 -5.71
CA ALA A 157 -2.83 2.16 -4.67
C ALA A 157 -3.80 1.74 -3.55
N SER A 158 -3.83 0.45 -3.21
CA SER A 158 -4.58 -0.09 -2.08
C SER A 158 -3.66 -0.35 -0.89
N ARG A 159 -4.20 -0.19 0.32
CA ARG A 159 -3.51 -0.60 1.54
C ARG A 159 -3.57 -2.11 1.67
N VAL A 160 -2.45 -2.71 2.00
CA VAL A 160 -2.31 -4.16 2.21
C VAL A 160 -1.68 -4.40 3.57
N PHE A 161 -2.33 -5.23 4.36
CA PHE A 161 -1.81 -5.69 5.63
C PHE A 161 -1.63 -7.21 5.58
N THR A 162 -0.42 -7.70 5.77
CA THR A 162 -0.12 -9.12 5.63
C THR A 162 0.32 -9.72 6.95
N LEU A 163 -0.39 -10.70 7.47
CA LEU A 163 0.06 -11.48 8.62
C LEU A 163 1.03 -12.57 8.16
N CYS A 164 2.11 -12.74 8.90
CA CYS A 164 3.16 -13.71 8.61
C CYS A 164 3.25 -14.72 9.76
N TYR A 165 3.21 -15.99 9.42
CA TYR A 165 3.25 -17.11 10.36
C TYR A 165 4.51 -17.95 10.14
N ASN A 166 5.09 -18.43 11.22
CA ASN A 166 6.30 -19.25 11.20
C ASN A 166 7.53 -18.53 10.58
N LEU A 167 7.53 -17.21 10.60
CA LEU A 167 8.66 -16.38 10.17
C LEU A 167 9.55 -16.14 11.39
N GLU A 168 10.69 -16.79 11.48
CA GLU A 168 11.63 -16.69 12.60
C GLU A 168 12.74 -15.69 12.33
N ASP A 169 13.24 -15.64 11.10
CA ASP A 169 14.24 -14.68 10.64
C ASP A 169 13.66 -13.76 9.56
N PRO A 170 13.88 -12.42 9.66
CA PRO A 170 13.38 -11.46 8.68
C PRO A 170 13.81 -11.74 7.24
N ASN A 171 14.92 -12.41 7.05
CA ASN A 171 15.44 -12.72 5.72
C ASN A 171 14.64 -13.80 5.00
N GLN A 172 13.92 -14.63 5.74
CA GLN A 172 13.10 -15.70 5.17
C GLN A 172 11.92 -15.16 4.33
N ILE A 173 11.53 -13.89 4.51
CA ILE A 173 10.48 -13.27 3.68
C ILE A 173 10.91 -13.11 2.22
N PHE A 174 12.22 -13.00 1.92
CA PHE A 174 12.72 -12.70 0.58
C PHE A 174 12.73 -13.91 -0.33
N GLN A 175 11.56 -14.37 -0.70
CA GLN A 175 11.33 -15.50 -1.61
C GLN A 175 9.99 -15.36 -2.34
N ARG A 176 9.64 -16.32 -3.18
CA ARG A 176 8.34 -16.39 -3.85
C ARG A 176 7.37 -17.17 -2.99
N PHE A 177 6.18 -16.63 -2.82
CA PHE A 177 5.06 -17.23 -2.12
C PHE A 177 3.92 -17.50 -3.11
N PRO A 178 3.75 -18.70 -3.60
CA PRO A 178 2.58 -19.07 -4.40
C PRO A 178 1.29 -18.93 -3.59
N GLY A 179 0.22 -18.56 -4.28
CA GLY A 179 -1.12 -18.56 -3.70
C GLY A 179 -1.60 -19.98 -3.43
N VAL A 180 -2.28 -20.18 -2.32
CA VAL A 180 -2.93 -21.45 -2.01
C VAL A 180 -4.35 -21.41 -2.59
N GLU A 181 -4.65 -22.35 -3.48
CA GLU A 181 -5.95 -22.44 -4.15
C GLU A 181 -7.10 -22.63 -3.14
N GLY A 182 -8.26 -22.05 -3.45
CA GLY A 182 -9.47 -22.18 -2.62
C GLY A 182 -9.42 -21.47 -1.27
N THR A 183 -8.37 -20.69 -0.99
CA THR A 183 -8.21 -20.00 0.30
C THR A 183 -8.66 -18.54 0.30
N ALA A 184 -9.02 -18.00 -0.86
CA ALA A 184 -9.51 -16.63 -0.95
C ALA A 184 -10.93 -16.52 -0.37
N TYR A 185 -11.14 -15.56 0.52
CA TYR A 185 -12.46 -15.24 1.08
C TYR A 185 -12.59 -13.74 1.35
N PHE A 186 -13.83 -13.33 1.56
CA PHE A 186 -14.16 -11.95 1.87
C PHE A 186 -14.98 -11.90 3.15
N ILE A 187 -14.59 -11.06 4.09
CA ILE A 187 -15.27 -10.90 5.38
C ILE A 187 -15.25 -9.43 5.79
N ALA A 188 -16.41 -8.90 6.15
CA ALA A 188 -16.59 -7.55 6.68
C ALA A 188 -15.88 -6.45 5.84
N GLY A 189 -15.88 -6.56 4.50
CA GLY A 189 -15.23 -5.59 3.63
C GLY A 189 -13.73 -5.84 3.40
N ILE A 190 -13.16 -6.89 3.97
CA ILE A 190 -11.75 -7.26 3.85
C ILE A 190 -11.61 -8.55 3.06
N GLY A 191 -10.83 -8.51 1.99
CA GLY A 191 -10.45 -9.69 1.24
C GLY A 191 -9.16 -10.30 1.77
N VAL A 192 -9.14 -11.61 1.93
CA VAL A 192 -8.01 -12.37 2.43
C VAL A 192 -7.69 -13.51 1.46
N ASN A 193 -6.43 -13.76 1.23
CA ASN A 193 -5.96 -14.95 0.54
C ASN A 193 -4.69 -15.48 1.22
N TYR A 194 -4.44 -16.77 1.15
CA TYR A 194 -3.23 -17.34 1.72
C TYR A 194 -2.18 -17.59 0.65
N GLN A 195 -0.94 -17.46 1.09
CA GLN A 195 0.24 -17.77 0.30
C GLN A 195 1.19 -18.57 1.18
N GLU A 196 1.89 -19.54 0.62
CA GLU A 196 2.71 -20.42 1.42
C GLU A 196 4.01 -20.78 0.67
N ALA A 197 5.11 -20.73 1.41
CA ALA A 197 6.41 -21.19 0.93
C ALA A 197 7.32 -21.54 2.11
N SER A 198 8.07 -22.63 1.99
CA SER A 198 9.10 -23.04 2.97
C SER A 198 8.56 -23.13 4.41
N GLY A 199 7.31 -23.55 4.60
CA GLY A 199 6.66 -23.64 5.91
C GLY A 199 6.19 -22.30 6.49
N ILE A 200 6.40 -21.20 5.78
CA ILE A 200 5.92 -19.87 6.13
C ILE A 200 4.58 -19.60 5.43
N THR A 201 3.59 -19.19 6.19
CA THR A 201 2.27 -18.83 5.68
C THR A 201 2.08 -17.31 5.76
N LEU A 202 1.65 -16.72 4.66
CA LEU A 202 1.27 -15.31 4.58
C LEU A 202 -0.24 -15.19 4.38
N ALA A 203 -0.87 -14.24 5.07
CA ALA A 203 -2.29 -13.89 4.94
C ALA A 203 -2.44 -12.41 4.58
N PRO A 204 -2.25 -12.01 3.32
CA PRO A 204 -2.52 -10.65 2.88
C PRO A 204 -4.00 -10.30 2.99
N MET A 205 -4.27 -9.17 3.66
CA MET A 205 -5.58 -8.54 3.81
C MET A 205 -5.63 -7.28 2.96
N ARG A 206 -6.74 -7.06 2.27
CA ARG A 206 -7.00 -5.88 1.44
C ARG A 206 -8.39 -5.35 1.72
N ALA A 207 -8.50 -4.05 1.98
CA ALA A 207 -9.80 -3.38 2.11
C ALA A 207 -10.17 -2.66 0.81
N GLY A 208 -11.47 -2.56 0.51
CA GLY A 208 -11.99 -1.74 -0.57
C GLY A 208 -12.91 -2.46 -1.55
N VAL A 209 -13.65 -1.67 -2.29
CA VAL A 209 -14.73 -2.11 -3.21
C VAL A 209 -14.19 -2.77 -4.49
N GLY A 210 -12.90 -2.72 -4.74
CA GLY A 210 -12.25 -3.27 -5.94
C GLY A 210 -11.71 -4.70 -5.79
N PHE A 211 -11.85 -5.29 -4.60
CA PHE A 211 -11.42 -6.68 -4.40
C PHE A 211 -12.37 -7.63 -5.12
N ARG A 212 -12.14 -7.82 -6.38
CA ARG A 212 -12.76 -8.94 -7.09
C ARG A 212 -12.05 -10.20 -6.60
N LEU A 213 -12.83 -11.20 -6.22
CA LEU A 213 -12.39 -12.57 -5.99
C LEU A 213 -11.85 -13.18 -7.31
N GLY A 214 -11.03 -12.42 -8.02
CA GLY A 214 -10.23 -12.93 -9.11
C GLY A 214 -9.30 -13.97 -8.50
N ALA A 215 -9.35 -15.19 -8.99
CA ALA A 215 -8.49 -16.26 -8.59
C ALA A 215 -7.07 -15.68 -8.42
N ASN A 216 -6.51 -15.74 -7.21
CA ASN A 216 -5.11 -15.46 -6.97
C ASN A 216 -4.29 -16.59 -7.58
N VAL A 217 -4.40 -16.70 -8.91
CA VAL A 217 -3.59 -17.59 -9.72
C VAL A 217 -2.27 -16.88 -9.87
N GLY A 218 -1.35 -17.20 -9.01
CA GLY A 218 -0.04 -16.60 -9.10
C GLY A 218 0.74 -16.68 -7.80
N TYR A 219 1.79 -15.93 -7.76
CA TYR A 219 2.68 -15.81 -6.61
C TYR A 219 2.93 -14.34 -6.30
N LEU A 220 3.40 -14.04 -5.10
CA LEU A 220 4.10 -12.81 -4.78
C LEU A 220 5.57 -13.13 -4.48
N ALA A 221 6.47 -12.40 -5.12
CA ALA A 221 7.89 -12.43 -4.81
C ALA A 221 8.22 -11.24 -3.92
N TYR A 222 8.71 -11.51 -2.72
CA TYR A 222 9.18 -10.48 -1.79
C TYR A 222 10.67 -10.26 -1.98
N THR A 223 11.09 -8.98 -2.02
CA THR A 223 12.46 -8.58 -2.35
C THR A 223 12.92 -7.40 -1.47
N ARG A 224 14.24 -7.24 -1.33
CA ARG A 224 14.87 -6.12 -0.60
C ARG A 224 14.89 -4.82 -1.40
N ARG A 225 14.72 -4.89 -2.70
CA ARG A 225 14.76 -3.75 -3.62
C ARG A 225 13.61 -3.86 -4.60
N ARG A 226 13.18 -2.72 -5.09
CA ARG A 226 12.16 -2.68 -6.12
C ARG A 226 12.67 -3.34 -7.40
N ASN A 227 11.98 -4.37 -7.86
CA ASN A 227 12.19 -4.97 -9.18
C ASN A 227 11.13 -4.45 -10.14
N ILE A 228 11.54 -4.18 -11.39
CA ILE A 228 10.62 -3.68 -12.42
C ILE A 228 9.92 -4.84 -13.14
N LEU A 229 10.59 -5.98 -13.23
CA LEU A 229 10.03 -7.17 -13.86
C LEU A 229 9.35 -8.05 -12.79
N PRO A 230 8.06 -8.39 -12.96
CA PRO A 230 7.30 -9.18 -11.99
C PRO A 230 7.59 -10.70 -12.05
N PHE A 231 8.57 -11.11 -12.85
CA PHE A 231 8.88 -12.52 -13.13
C PHE A 231 10.27 -12.92 -12.64
#